data_99d646e9a88658717e526ae0f82abb27
#
_entry.id   99d646e9a88658717e526ae0f82abb27
#
_cell.length_a   1.000
_cell.length_b   1.000
_cell.length_c   1.000
_cell.angle_alpha   90.00
_cell.angle_beta   90.00
_cell.angle_gamma   90.00
#
_symmetry.space_group_name_H-M   'P 1'
#
loop_
_entity.id
_entity.type
_entity.pdbx_description
1 polymer ?
#
loop_
_entity_poly.entity_id
_entity_poly.type
_entity_poly.pdbx_seq_one_letter_code
_entity_poly.pdbx_strand_id
1 'polypeptide(L)'
;MISGVSTASLFLREYNEDALTVLNGLGVKSTEIFLTTFSEYTEDFARLLLSRRGNLEVNSVHLLNTQFEPQLFGQHPRAKADAFKILDGAMASAHIFGAKRYTFHAITRLKKNSAPSDYKKLGVSFCEIASACAEHGVRLCLENVHWALYNEPGIFKKIRAYCPQLLGVLDVKQARLSCYPYQMYIKDMEGCISHVHLSDVNERGKICLPGTGVFDFEECLRRLKDAGFDGAALIEVYANDYGDYRELRRACDYIDEIIYKIG
;
A
#
# COMPACT_ATOMS: atom_id res chain seq x y z
N MET A 1 -16.41 -3.33 -1.84
CA MET A 1 -15.32 -2.35 -1.67
C MET A 1 -15.65 -1.36 -0.57
N ILE A 2 -14.66 -0.74 0.09
CA ILE A 2 -14.82 0.29 1.13
C ILE A 2 -13.76 1.38 0.91
N SER A 3 -14.17 2.66 1.00
CA SER A 3 -13.22 3.76 0.95
C SER A 3 -12.45 3.92 2.26
N GLY A 4 -11.26 4.49 2.20
CA GLY A 4 -10.44 4.80 3.35
C GLY A 4 -9.32 5.79 3.02
N VAL A 5 -8.46 6.07 3.99
CA VAL A 5 -7.33 6.99 3.84
C VAL A 5 -6.07 6.37 4.42
N SER A 6 -4.97 6.38 3.67
CA SER A 6 -3.64 6.07 4.20
C SER A 6 -3.14 7.23 5.07
N THR A 7 -2.57 6.94 6.26
CA THR A 7 -1.94 7.97 7.10
C THR A 7 -0.74 8.62 6.41
N ALA A 8 -0.22 8.02 5.32
CA ALA A 8 0.74 8.67 4.43
C ALA A 8 0.25 10.02 3.88
N SER A 9 -1.08 10.19 3.73
CA SER A 9 -1.68 11.46 3.31
C SER A 9 -1.53 12.57 4.37
N LEU A 10 -1.29 12.21 5.63
CA LEU A 10 -1.08 13.15 6.75
C LEU A 10 0.40 13.24 7.16
N PHE A 11 1.29 12.48 6.49
CA PHE A 11 2.73 12.51 6.77
C PHE A 11 3.29 13.94 6.68
N LEU A 12 4.11 14.32 7.64
CA LEU A 12 4.63 15.69 7.88
C LEU A 12 3.60 16.72 8.36
N ARG A 13 2.34 16.34 8.56
CA ARG A 13 1.32 17.16 9.23
C ARG A 13 1.01 16.64 10.62
N GLU A 14 0.90 15.31 10.75
CA GLU A 14 0.51 14.64 11.98
C GLU A 14 1.44 13.45 12.23
N TYR A 15 1.67 13.11 13.49
CA TYR A 15 2.17 11.80 13.89
C TYR A 15 1.09 10.74 13.67
N ASN A 16 1.48 9.46 13.53
CA ASN A 16 0.53 8.39 13.23
C ASN A 16 -0.60 8.28 14.26
N GLU A 17 -0.31 8.42 15.56
CA GLU A 17 -1.30 8.39 16.63
C GLU A 17 -2.33 9.52 16.55
N ASP A 18 -1.89 10.70 16.12
CA ASP A 18 -2.76 11.88 15.93
C ASP A 18 -3.51 11.78 14.58
N ALA A 19 -2.86 11.28 13.53
CA ALA A 19 -3.50 10.99 12.25
C ALA A 19 -4.70 10.03 12.40
N LEU A 20 -4.57 8.96 13.20
CA LEU A 20 -5.68 8.07 13.50
C LEU A 20 -6.83 8.78 14.22
N THR A 21 -6.50 9.68 15.16
CA THR A 21 -7.50 10.50 15.87
C THR A 21 -8.24 11.41 14.90
N VAL A 22 -7.53 12.08 13.97
CA VAL A 22 -8.10 12.93 12.93
C VAL A 22 -9.02 12.11 12.02
N LEU A 23 -8.54 10.99 11.46
CA LEU A 23 -9.32 10.16 10.54
C LEU A 23 -10.56 9.57 11.21
N ASN A 24 -10.46 9.12 12.47
CA ASN A 24 -11.60 8.64 13.23
C ASN A 24 -12.62 9.76 13.47
N GLY A 25 -12.17 10.98 13.82
CA GLY A 25 -13.01 12.17 14.00
C GLY A 25 -13.73 12.60 12.71
N LEU A 26 -13.15 12.35 11.56
CA LEU A 26 -13.76 12.58 10.24
C LEU A 26 -14.76 11.48 9.85
N GLY A 27 -14.87 10.39 10.61
CA GLY A 27 -15.74 9.25 10.27
C GLY A 27 -15.24 8.42 9.10
N VAL A 28 -13.93 8.42 8.83
CA VAL A 28 -13.28 7.49 7.89
C VAL A 28 -13.46 6.07 8.43
N LYS A 29 -13.73 5.10 7.54
CA LYS A 29 -14.04 3.73 7.94
C LYS A 29 -12.81 2.82 7.95
N SER A 30 -11.94 2.97 6.95
CA SER A 30 -10.76 2.12 6.76
C SER A 30 -9.49 2.95 6.59
N THR A 31 -8.37 2.44 7.09
CA THR A 31 -7.08 3.13 7.00
C THR A 31 -5.93 2.17 6.71
N GLU A 32 -4.88 2.69 6.14
CA GLU A 32 -3.54 2.13 6.16
C GLU A 32 -2.68 2.95 7.11
N ILE A 33 -1.87 2.29 7.94
CA ILE A 33 -0.94 2.97 8.83
C ILE A 33 0.43 3.02 8.17
N PHE A 34 0.91 4.23 7.91
CA PHE A 34 2.21 4.50 7.29
C PHE A 34 3.26 4.74 8.39
N LEU A 35 3.91 3.66 8.85
CA LEU A 35 4.96 3.75 9.86
C LEU A 35 6.23 4.39 9.26
N THR A 36 6.77 5.39 9.96
CA THR A 36 7.81 6.29 9.42
C THR A 36 9.20 6.04 9.98
N THR A 37 9.30 5.43 11.16
CA THR A 37 10.57 5.24 11.87
C THR A 37 10.68 3.85 12.50
N PHE A 38 11.92 3.39 12.77
CA PHE A 38 12.15 2.11 13.45
C PHE A 38 11.61 2.09 14.89
N SER A 39 11.51 3.24 15.56
CA SER A 39 10.90 3.34 16.89
C SER A 39 9.40 3.06 16.89
N GLU A 40 8.76 3.16 15.73
CA GLU A 40 7.34 2.80 15.56
C GLU A 40 7.11 1.29 15.36
N TYR A 41 8.18 0.48 15.17
CA TYR A 41 8.11 -0.98 15.02
C TYR A 41 8.21 -1.70 16.36
N THR A 42 7.55 -1.15 17.39
CA THR A 42 7.58 -1.68 18.75
C THR A 42 6.17 -1.97 19.26
N GLU A 43 6.05 -2.93 20.18
CA GLU A 43 4.76 -3.26 20.79
C GLU A 43 4.14 -2.06 21.53
N ASP A 44 4.95 -1.28 22.24
CA ASP A 44 4.46 -0.12 22.99
C ASP A 44 3.83 0.90 22.06
N PHE A 45 4.49 1.22 20.93
CA PHE A 45 3.92 2.11 19.93
C PHE A 45 2.68 1.51 19.27
N ALA A 46 2.68 0.23 18.97
CA ALA A 46 1.50 -0.45 18.42
C ALA A 46 0.30 -0.39 19.36
N ARG A 47 0.51 -0.53 20.68
CA ARG A 47 -0.55 -0.37 21.72
C ARG A 47 -1.05 1.07 21.78
N LEU A 48 -0.17 2.07 21.63
CA LEU A 48 -0.56 3.48 21.49
C LEU A 48 -1.48 3.67 20.29
N LEU A 49 -1.09 3.19 19.10
CA LEU A 49 -1.93 3.26 17.89
C LEU A 49 -3.29 2.58 18.10
N LEU A 50 -3.29 1.39 18.70
CA LEU A 50 -4.53 0.66 19.02
C LEU A 50 -5.46 1.50 19.91
N SER A 51 -4.92 2.23 20.91
CA SER A 51 -5.71 3.11 21.79
C SER A 51 -6.28 4.34 21.08
N ARG A 52 -5.65 4.79 19.99
CA ARG A 52 -6.06 5.95 19.17
C ARG A 52 -6.95 5.61 17.98
N ARG A 53 -6.98 4.35 17.58
CA ARG A 53 -7.67 3.86 16.40
C ARG A 53 -9.18 4.16 16.39
N GLY A 54 -9.84 4.13 17.56
CA GLY A 54 -11.30 4.25 17.62
C GLY A 54 -12.00 3.18 16.79
N ASN A 55 -12.92 3.61 15.93
CA ASN A 55 -13.71 2.73 15.06
C ASN A 55 -13.06 2.45 13.69
N LEU A 56 -11.84 2.95 13.44
CA LEU A 56 -11.14 2.70 12.18
C LEU A 56 -10.82 1.21 12.03
N GLU A 57 -11.14 0.64 10.88
CA GLU A 57 -10.62 -0.65 10.45
C GLU A 57 -9.21 -0.44 9.87
N VAL A 58 -8.20 -1.08 10.44
CA VAL A 58 -6.85 -1.03 9.91
C VAL A 58 -6.71 -2.11 8.83
N ASN A 59 -6.72 -1.70 7.57
CA ASN A 59 -6.58 -2.58 6.42
C ASN A 59 -5.16 -3.12 6.28
N SER A 60 -4.17 -2.22 6.34
CA SER A 60 -2.78 -2.52 6.02
C SER A 60 -1.80 -1.67 6.83
N VAL A 61 -0.56 -2.11 6.85
CA VAL A 61 0.60 -1.32 7.25
C VAL A 61 1.47 -1.03 6.02
N HIS A 62 2.04 0.15 5.96
CA HIS A 62 2.99 0.58 4.95
C HIS A 62 4.21 1.20 5.65
N LEU A 63 5.42 0.98 5.15
CA LEU A 63 6.63 1.43 5.82
C LEU A 63 7.37 2.47 5.00
N LEU A 64 7.64 3.66 5.58
CA LEU A 64 8.46 4.69 4.93
C LEU A 64 9.91 4.23 4.80
N ASN A 65 10.44 3.63 5.86
CA ASN A 65 11.84 3.22 5.87
C ASN A 65 12.03 1.89 5.14
N THR A 66 11.92 1.94 3.83
CA THR A 66 12.08 0.79 2.95
C THR A 66 13.54 0.38 2.73
N GLN A 67 14.51 1.02 3.41
CA GLN A 67 15.94 0.75 3.20
C GLN A 67 16.36 -0.67 3.60
N PHE A 68 15.61 -1.32 4.49
CA PHE A 68 15.86 -2.71 4.86
C PHE A 68 15.25 -3.71 3.86
N GLU A 69 14.21 -3.33 3.12
CA GLU A 69 13.50 -4.23 2.19
C GLU A 69 14.43 -4.83 1.13
N PRO A 70 15.33 -4.08 0.46
CA PRO A 70 16.29 -4.67 -0.46
C PRO A 70 17.23 -5.68 0.19
N GLN A 71 17.52 -5.53 1.48
CA GLN A 71 18.41 -6.42 2.22
C GLN A 71 17.78 -7.81 2.47
N LEU A 72 16.44 -7.91 2.48
CA LEU A 72 15.71 -9.19 2.54
C LEU A 72 16.04 -10.09 1.33
N PHE A 73 16.43 -9.50 0.20
CA PHE A 73 16.87 -10.19 -1.02
C PHE A 73 18.40 -10.33 -1.12
N GLY A 74 19.10 -9.77 -0.14
CA GLY A 74 20.56 -9.72 -0.12
C GLY A 74 21.23 -11.08 0.04
N GLN A 75 22.46 -11.19 -0.47
CA GLN A 75 23.27 -12.41 -0.32
C GLN A 75 24.14 -12.39 0.95
N HIS A 76 24.31 -11.24 1.60
CA HIS A 76 25.10 -11.13 2.81
C HIS A 76 24.27 -11.63 4.03
N PRO A 77 24.64 -12.78 4.67
CA PRO A 77 23.77 -13.43 5.65
C PRO A 77 23.42 -12.55 6.85
N ARG A 78 24.37 -11.76 7.36
CA ARG A 78 24.13 -10.87 8.52
C ARG A 78 23.18 -9.74 8.18
N ALA A 79 23.36 -9.07 7.02
CA ALA A 79 22.47 -8.00 6.59
C ALA A 79 21.05 -8.51 6.36
N LYS A 80 20.92 -9.71 5.75
CA LYS A 80 19.65 -10.37 5.57
C LYS A 80 18.99 -10.69 6.92
N ALA A 81 19.73 -11.25 7.88
CA ALA A 81 19.22 -11.56 9.21
C ALA A 81 18.76 -10.30 9.96
N ASP A 82 19.49 -9.19 9.85
CA ASP A 82 19.09 -7.91 10.46
C ASP A 82 17.83 -7.35 9.81
N ALA A 83 17.69 -7.46 8.48
CA ALA A 83 16.46 -7.06 7.78
C ALA A 83 15.25 -7.89 8.22
N PHE A 84 15.39 -9.20 8.43
CA PHE A 84 14.31 -10.04 8.94
C PHE A 84 13.93 -9.70 10.39
N LYS A 85 14.88 -9.28 11.26
CA LYS A 85 14.54 -8.79 12.61
C LYS A 85 13.71 -7.50 12.56
N ILE A 86 14.02 -6.59 11.61
CA ILE A 86 13.26 -5.37 11.41
C ILE A 86 11.85 -5.71 10.93
N LEU A 87 11.75 -6.63 9.95
CA LEU A 87 10.47 -7.11 9.43
C LEU A 87 9.62 -7.73 10.55
N ASP A 88 10.22 -8.58 11.38
CA ASP A 88 9.55 -9.24 12.51
C ASP A 88 8.92 -8.23 13.48
N GLY A 89 9.70 -7.22 13.92
CA GLY A 89 9.20 -6.15 14.77
C GLY A 89 8.06 -5.35 14.14
N ALA A 90 8.18 -5.01 12.85
CA ALA A 90 7.14 -4.28 12.13
C ALA A 90 5.85 -5.12 11.98
N MET A 91 5.98 -6.43 11.72
CA MET A 91 4.81 -7.32 11.57
C MET A 91 4.15 -7.65 12.92
N ALA A 92 4.93 -7.80 14.00
CA ALA A 92 4.41 -7.90 15.35
C ALA A 92 3.58 -6.65 15.73
N SER A 93 4.10 -5.46 15.42
CA SER A 93 3.37 -4.19 15.62
C SER A 93 2.09 -4.16 14.78
N ALA A 94 2.15 -4.53 13.50
CA ALA A 94 1.00 -4.60 12.61
C ALA A 94 -0.10 -5.53 13.13
N HIS A 95 0.27 -6.69 13.65
CA HIS A 95 -0.65 -7.62 14.31
C HIS A 95 -1.39 -6.98 15.49
N ILE A 96 -0.68 -6.27 16.37
CA ILE A 96 -1.26 -5.66 17.59
C ILE A 96 -2.31 -4.61 17.22
N PHE A 97 -2.04 -3.71 16.28
CA PHE A 97 -3.04 -2.71 15.90
C PHE A 97 -4.06 -3.21 14.85
N GLY A 98 -3.95 -4.46 14.42
CA GLY A 98 -4.97 -5.19 13.67
C GLY A 98 -4.82 -5.15 12.15
N ALA A 99 -3.69 -4.67 11.60
CA ALA A 99 -3.43 -4.72 10.15
C ALA A 99 -3.35 -6.18 9.68
N LYS A 100 -3.94 -6.45 8.51
CA LYS A 100 -3.96 -7.79 7.91
C LYS A 100 -3.03 -7.89 6.70
N ARG A 101 -2.43 -6.80 6.27
CA ARG A 101 -1.68 -6.68 5.02
C ARG A 101 -0.48 -5.77 5.22
N TYR A 102 0.59 -6.05 4.50
CA TYR A 102 1.79 -5.22 4.44
C TYR A 102 2.00 -4.76 3.00
N THR A 103 1.91 -3.45 2.76
CA THR A 103 2.25 -2.80 1.50
C THR A 103 3.75 -2.73 1.35
N PHE A 104 4.29 -3.45 0.36
CA PHE A 104 5.71 -3.75 0.22
C PHE A 104 6.25 -3.29 -1.13
N HIS A 105 7.37 -2.57 -1.13
CA HIS A 105 8.02 -2.06 -2.34
C HIS A 105 9.11 -2.99 -2.89
N ALA A 106 9.70 -3.82 -2.02
CA ALA A 106 10.78 -4.74 -2.34
C ALA A 106 12.11 -4.03 -2.69
N ILE A 107 12.63 -4.26 -3.88
CA ILE A 107 13.95 -3.80 -4.30
C ILE A 107 13.84 -2.43 -4.99
N THR A 108 14.58 -1.44 -4.48
CA THR A 108 14.74 -0.15 -5.14
C THR A 108 15.59 -0.28 -6.41
N ARG A 109 15.16 0.30 -7.52
CA ARG A 109 15.89 0.30 -8.79
C ARG A 109 16.82 1.50 -8.87
N LEU A 110 18.10 1.27 -8.72
CA LEU A 110 19.14 2.31 -8.86
C LEU A 110 19.47 2.64 -10.33
N LYS A 111 19.10 1.76 -11.26
CA LYS A 111 19.33 1.94 -12.72
C LYS A 111 18.06 1.60 -13.49
N LYS A 112 17.76 2.39 -14.51
CA LYS A 112 16.56 2.29 -15.35
C LYS A 112 16.34 0.95 -16.08
N ASN A 113 17.33 0.05 -16.16
CA ASN A 113 17.35 -0.98 -17.21
C ASN A 113 17.74 -2.38 -16.78
N SER A 114 17.31 -2.90 -15.65
CA SER A 114 17.46 -4.34 -15.45
C SER A 114 16.19 -4.96 -14.91
N ALA A 115 15.37 -5.50 -15.83
CA ALA A 115 14.38 -6.49 -15.43
C ALA A 115 15.12 -7.62 -14.70
N PRO A 116 14.53 -8.22 -13.65
CA PRO A 116 15.13 -9.36 -12.98
C PRO A 116 15.41 -10.47 -14.00
N SER A 117 16.60 -11.02 -13.95
CA SER A 117 17.00 -12.14 -14.84
C SER A 117 16.57 -13.50 -14.30
N ASP A 118 16.33 -13.61 -12.99
CA ASP A 118 15.98 -14.87 -12.31
C ASP A 118 14.72 -14.68 -11.43
N TYR A 119 13.55 -14.82 -12.05
CA TYR A 119 12.26 -14.73 -11.37
C TYR A 119 12.01 -15.91 -10.40
N LYS A 120 12.65 -17.08 -10.62
CA LYS A 120 12.53 -18.22 -9.72
C LYS A 120 13.21 -17.91 -8.38
N LYS A 121 14.47 -17.46 -8.42
CA LYS A 121 15.19 -17.04 -7.22
C LYS A 121 14.46 -15.91 -6.48
N LEU A 122 13.98 -14.93 -7.23
CA LEU A 122 13.22 -13.81 -6.69
C LEU A 122 11.93 -14.29 -6.01
N GLY A 123 11.13 -15.14 -6.66
CA GLY A 123 9.91 -15.68 -6.10
C GLY A 123 10.12 -16.52 -4.85
N VAL A 124 11.23 -17.29 -4.77
CA VAL A 124 11.61 -18.00 -3.54
C VAL A 124 11.87 -17.03 -2.39
N SER A 125 12.58 -15.93 -2.65
CA SER A 125 12.79 -14.87 -1.63
C SER A 125 11.47 -14.22 -1.20
N PHE A 126 10.55 -13.96 -2.13
CA PHE A 126 9.21 -13.47 -1.78
C PHE A 126 8.42 -14.46 -0.92
N CYS A 127 8.55 -15.78 -1.18
CA CYS A 127 7.92 -16.80 -0.33
C CYS A 127 8.47 -16.78 1.10
N GLU A 128 9.79 -16.63 1.26
CA GLU A 128 10.43 -16.54 2.57
C GLU A 128 9.90 -15.32 3.34
N ILE A 129 9.86 -14.15 2.70
CA ILE A 129 9.34 -12.91 3.30
C ILE A 129 7.83 -13.04 3.63
N ALA A 130 7.04 -13.58 2.70
CA ALA A 130 5.61 -13.77 2.90
C ALA A 130 5.31 -14.75 4.05
N SER A 131 6.15 -15.77 4.23
CA SER A 131 6.03 -16.71 5.35
C SER A 131 6.31 -16.02 6.68
N ALA A 132 7.38 -15.19 6.77
CA ALA A 132 7.67 -14.41 7.97
C ALA A 132 6.54 -13.42 8.32
N CYS A 133 5.94 -12.75 7.33
CA CYS A 133 4.76 -11.92 7.58
C CYS A 133 3.58 -12.75 8.10
N ALA A 134 3.36 -13.93 7.54
CA ALA A 134 2.25 -14.81 7.89
C ALA A 134 2.33 -15.35 9.33
N GLU A 135 3.52 -15.47 9.91
CA GLU A 135 3.72 -15.81 11.34
C GLU A 135 3.01 -14.84 12.27
N HIS A 136 2.85 -13.57 11.85
CA HIS A 136 2.09 -12.53 12.55
C HIS A 136 0.65 -12.37 12.03
N GLY A 137 0.17 -13.23 11.14
CA GLY A 137 -1.16 -13.13 10.52
C GLY A 137 -1.28 -11.98 9.51
N VAL A 138 -0.16 -11.46 8.99
CA VAL A 138 -0.08 -10.37 8.02
C VAL A 138 0.27 -10.94 6.64
N ARG A 139 -0.43 -10.50 5.59
CA ARG A 139 -0.19 -10.94 4.21
C ARG A 139 0.69 -9.94 3.48
N LEU A 140 1.72 -10.42 2.79
CA LEU A 140 2.61 -9.61 1.96
C LEU A 140 1.89 -9.18 0.69
N CYS A 141 1.92 -7.86 0.38
CA CYS A 141 1.27 -7.26 -0.78
C CYS A 141 2.27 -6.39 -1.55
N LEU A 142 2.66 -6.82 -2.74
CA LEU A 142 3.63 -6.09 -3.58
C LEU A 142 2.94 -4.96 -4.33
N GLU A 143 3.41 -3.74 -4.12
CA GLU A 143 2.90 -2.54 -4.78
C GLU A 143 3.61 -2.26 -6.10
N ASN A 144 2.86 -1.78 -7.10
CA ASN A 144 3.43 -1.26 -8.34
C ASN A 144 3.99 0.15 -8.09
N VAL A 145 5.32 0.25 -8.01
CA VAL A 145 6.02 1.51 -7.71
C VAL A 145 7.05 1.82 -8.80
N HIS A 146 6.99 3.03 -9.36
CA HIS A 146 7.79 3.43 -10.54
C HIS A 146 9.32 3.36 -10.34
N TRP A 147 9.80 3.51 -9.11
CA TRP A 147 11.22 3.43 -8.75
C TRP A 147 11.63 2.08 -8.14
N ALA A 148 10.68 1.16 -7.96
CA ALA A 148 10.92 -0.14 -7.31
C ALA A 148 10.89 -1.30 -8.31
N LEU A 149 11.00 -2.52 -7.79
CA LEU A 149 11.03 -3.76 -8.57
C LEU A 149 9.84 -3.90 -9.50
N TYR A 150 8.63 -3.68 -9.00
CA TYR A 150 7.38 -3.83 -9.75
C TYR A 150 6.95 -2.50 -10.38
N ASN A 151 7.73 -2.02 -11.35
CA ASN A 151 7.45 -0.78 -12.08
C ASN A 151 6.83 -0.98 -13.46
N GLU A 152 6.75 -2.22 -13.94
CA GLU A 152 6.13 -2.54 -15.23
C GLU A 152 5.21 -3.76 -15.12
N PRO A 153 4.08 -3.79 -15.86
CA PRO A 153 3.17 -4.93 -15.87
C PRO A 153 3.86 -6.21 -16.36
N GLY A 154 3.42 -7.35 -15.84
CA GLY A 154 3.96 -8.68 -16.15
C GLY A 154 5.03 -9.17 -15.16
N ILE A 155 5.60 -8.29 -14.33
CA ILE A 155 6.57 -8.69 -13.29
C ILE A 155 5.85 -9.46 -12.17
N PHE A 156 4.67 -9.01 -11.74
CA PHE A 156 3.93 -9.63 -10.65
C PHE A 156 3.61 -11.11 -10.95
N LYS A 157 3.04 -11.40 -12.11
CA LYS A 157 2.71 -12.79 -12.51
C LYS A 157 3.95 -13.69 -12.53
N LYS A 158 5.08 -13.18 -13.00
CA LYS A 158 6.35 -13.95 -13.03
C LYS A 158 6.86 -14.28 -11.64
N ILE A 159 6.75 -13.36 -10.68
CA ILE A 159 7.12 -13.58 -9.28
C ILE A 159 6.11 -14.54 -8.63
N ARG A 160 4.82 -14.28 -8.81
CA ARG A 160 3.74 -15.04 -8.19
C ARG A 160 3.69 -16.49 -8.66
N ALA A 161 4.20 -16.80 -9.84
CA ALA A 161 4.35 -18.18 -10.31
C ALA A 161 5.20 -19.05 -9.35
N TYR A 162 6.08 -18.41 -8.56
CA TYR A 162 6.92 -19.07 -7.55
C TYR A 162 6.56 -18.72 -6.11
N CYS A 163 5.63 -17.76 -5.90
CA CYS A 163 5.12 -17.35 -4.60
C CYS A 163 3.58 -17.15 -4.68
N PRO A 164 2.77 -18.22 -4.72
CA PRO A 164 1.33 -18.12 -4.94
C PRO A 164 0.56 -17.34 -3.89
N GLN A 165 1.07 -17.23 -2.66
CA GLN A 165 0.46 -16.45 -1.58
C GLN A 165 0.67 -14.94 -1.68
N LEU A 166 1.54 -14.46 -2.59
CA LEU A 166 1.78 -13.04 -2.81
C LEU A 166 0.52 -12.35 -3.33
N LEU A 167 0.16 -11.22 -2.69
CA LEU A 167 -0.90 -10.33 -3.16
C LEU A 167 -0.29 -9.08 -3.82
N GLY A 168 -1.13 -8.33 -4.53
CA GLY A 168 -0.74 -7.09 -5.16
C GLY A 168 -1.47 -5.88 -4.56
N VAL A 169 -0.83 -4.72 -4.65
CA VAL A 169 -1.43 -3.40 -4.41
C VAL A 169 -1.37 -2.63 -5.71
N LEU A 170 -2.51 -2.08 -6.13
CA LEU A 170 -2.54 -1.15 -7.26
C LEU A 170 -2.47 0.28 -6.73
N ASP A 171 -1.42 1.00 -7.07
CA ASP A 171 -1.37 2.46 -6.95
C ASP A 171 -1.51 3.09 -8.35
N VAL A 172 -2.59 3.87 -8.54
CA VAL A 172 -2.90 4.51 -9.85
C VAL A 172 -1.92 5.64 -10.17
N LYS A 173 -1.39 6.34 -9.18
CA LYS A 173 -0.34 7.37 -9.32
C LYS A 173 0.96 6.74 -9.81
N GLN A 174 1.36 5.64 -9.19
CA GLN A 174 2.59 4.93 -9.52
C GLN A 174 2.51 4.29 -10.92
N ALA A 175 1.35 3.75 -11.31
CA ALA A 175 1.12 3.26 -12.67
C ALA A 175 1.37 4.36 -13.70
N ARG A 176 0.81 5.57 -13.47
CA ARG A 176 1.02 6.74 -14.33
C ARG A 176 2.49 7.18 -14.36
N LEU A 177 3.17 7.23 -13.22
CA LEU A 177 4.59 7.58 -13.12
C LEU A 177 5.50 6.56 -13.82
N SER A 178 5.07 5.29 -13.87
CA SER A 178 5.73 4.23 -14.64
C SER A 178 5.46 4.33 -16.16
N CYS A 179 4.61 5.24 -16.59
CA CYS A 179 4.16 5.41 -17.99
C CYS A 179 3.41 4.19 -18.56
N TYR A 180 2.72 3.43 -17.71
CA TYR A 180 1.84 2.33 -18.13
C TYR A 180 0.40 2.59 -17.70
N PRO A 181 -0.60 2.21 -18.51
CA PRO A 181 -2.01 2.25 -18.13
C PRO A 181 -2.27 1.35 -16.91
N TYR A 182 -3.00 1.85 -15.92
CA TYR A 182 -3.33 1.08 -14.70
C TYR A 182 -4.08 -0.24 -15.01
N GLN A 183 -4.81 -0.30 -16.11
CA GLN A 183 -5.52 -1.49 -16.59
C GLN A 183 -4.57 -2.66 -16.83
N MET A 184 -3.33 -2.39 -17.25
CA MET A 184 -2.33 -3.44 -17.43
C MET A 184 -1.89 -4.04 -16.09
N TYR A 185 -1.82 -3.25 -15.03
CA TYR A 185 -1.54 -3.73 -13.67
C TYR A 185 -2.73 -4.51 -13.10
N ILE A 186 -3.98 -4.05 -13.32
CA ILE A 186 -5.17 -4.83 -12.93
C ILE A 186 -5.12 -6.23 -13.55
N LYS A 187 -4.83 -6.31 -14.86
CA LYS A 187 -4.72 -7.60 -15.58
C LYS A 187 -3.55 -8.45 -15.06
N ASP A 188 -2.43 -7.83 -14.67
CA ASP A 188 -1.26 -8.54 -14.12
C ASP A 188 -1.55 -9.11 -12.74
N MET A 189 -2.35 -8.42 -11.92
CA MET A 189 -2.71 -8.81 -10.55
C MET A 189 -4.13 -9.42 -10.43
N GLU A 190 -4.76 -9.78 -11.54
CA GLU A 190 -6.15 -10.25 -11.57
C GLU A 190 -6.39 -11.39 -10.55
N GLY A 191 -7.45 -11.26 -9.74
CA GLY A 191 -7.78 -12.17 -8.64
C GLY A 191 -6.84 -12.13 -7.44
N CYS A 192 -5.86 -11.19 -7.41
CA CYS A 192 -4.84 -11.10 -6.37
C CYS A 192 -4.69 -9.69 -5.80
N ILE A 193 -5.48 -8.71 -6.24
CA ILE A 193 -5.44 -7.34 -5.72
C ILE A 193 -5.99 -7.34 -4.30
N SER A 194 -5.19 -6.88 -3.36
CA SER A 194 -5.48 -6.83 -1.93
C SER A 194 -6.21 -5.56 -1.52
N HIS A 195 -5.66 -4.44 -1.93
CA HIS A 195 -6.20 -3.08 -1.75
C HIS A 195 -5.62 -2.19 -2.84
N VAL A 196 -6.13 -0.97 -2.92
CA VAL A 196 -5.69 -0.02 -3.94
C VAL A 196 -5.40 1.34 -3.31
N HIS A 197 -4.39 2.04 -3.82
CA HIS A 197 -4.09 3.43 -3.49
C HIS A 197 -4.65 4.32 -4.59
N LEU A 198 -5.50 5.26 -4.19
CA LEU A 198 -6.19 6.18 -5.07
C LEU A 198 -5.70 7.61 -4.88
N SER A 199 -5.37 8.25 -5.96
CA SER A 199 -5.17 9.68 -6.06
C SER A 199 -5.73 10.18 -7.39
N ASP A 200 -6.11 11.44 -7.44
CA ASP A 200 -6.52 12.10 -8.67
C ASP A 200 -5.36 12.88 -9.29
N VAL A 201 -5.56 13.36 -10.48
CA VAL A 201 -4.61 14.19 -11.21
C VAL A 201 -5.36 15.32 -11.91
N ASN A 202 -4.93 16.54 -11.71
CA ASN A 202 -5.54 17.68 -12.37
C ASN A 202 -5.06 17.84 -13.84
N GLU A 203 -5.68 18.73 -14.59
CA GLU A 203 -5.33 19.01 -16.00
C GLU A 203 -3.86 19.37 -16.24
N ARG A 204 -3.17 19.88 -15.21
CA ARG A 204 -1.73 20.21 -15.27
C ARG A 204 -0.83 19.02 -14.89
N GLY A 205 -1.44 17.85 -14.61
CA GLY A 205 -0.70 16.65 -14.24
C GLY A 205 -0.25 16.60 -12.79
N LYS A 206 -0.68 17.54 -11.92
CA LYS A 206 -0.39 17.52 -10.48
C LYS A 206 -1.36 16.58 -9.76
N ILE A 207 -0.84 15.84 -8.77
CA ILE A 207 -1.64 14.99 -7.89
C ILE A 207 -2.59 15.85 -7.04
N CYS A 208 -3.79 15.37 -6.85
CA CYS A 208 -4.83 15.97 -6.02
C CYS A 208 -5.77 14.89 -5.45
N LEU A 209 -6.73 15.31 -4.62
CA LEU A 209 -7.69 14.40 -4.01
C LEU A 209 -8.71 13.87 -5.04
N PRO A 210 -9.18 12.61 -4.89
CA PRO A 210 -10.26 12.06 -5.69
C PRO A 210 -11.47 12.99 -5.77
N GLY A 211 -11.96 13.20 -7.01
CA GLY A 211 -13.09 14.09 -7.31
C GLY A 211 -12.71 15.56 -7.52
N THR A 212 -11.41 15.90 -7.48
CA THR A 212 -10.94 17.27 -7.75
C THR A 212 -10.07 17.38 -9.02
N GLY A 213 -9.88 16.28 -9.73
CA GLY A 213 -9.10 16.19 -10.96
C GLY A 213 -9.90 15.62 -12.12
N VAL A 214 -9.21 14.87 -12.98
CA VAL A 214 -9.76 14.34 -14.24
C VAL A 214 -9.66 12.82 -14.36
N PHE A 215 -9.24 12.12 -13.30
CA PHE A 215 -9.14 10.66 -13.34
C PHE A 215 -10.52 10.01 -13.29
N ASP A 216 -10.77 9.06 -14.18
CA ASP A 216 -12.04 8.33 -14.23
C ASP A 216 -12.08 7.20 -13.17
N PHE A 217 -12.55 7.54 -11.97
CA PHE A 217 -12.69 6.59 -10.87
C PHE A 217 -13.82 5.59 -11.10
N GLU A 218 -14.89 5.97 -11.81
CA GLU A 218 -15.99 5.04 -12.08
C GLU A 218 -15.51 3.90 -12.97
N GLU A 219 -14.81 4.21 -14.05
CA GLU A 219 -14.21 3.20 -14.92
C GLU A 219 -13.15 2.35 -14.19
N CYS A 220 -12.31 2.97 -13.37
CA CYS A 220 -11.28 2.27 -12.60
C CYS A 220 -11.88 1.27 -11.60
N LEU A 221 -12.82 1.71 -10.77
CA LEU A 221 -13.46 0.87 -9.75
C LEU A 221 -14.33 -0.23 -10.37
N ARG A 222 -14.98 0.03 -11.51
CA ARG A 222 -15.72 -0.98 -12.28
C ARG A 222 -14.78 -2.08 -12.77
N ARG A 223 -13.64 -1.73 -13.38
CA ARG A 223 -12.64 -2.71 -13.83
C ARG A 223 -12.05 -3.51 -12.68
N LEU A 224 -11.81 -2.89 -11.54
CA LEU A 224 -11.35 -3.58 -10.33
C LEU A 224 -12.39 -4.61 -9.87
N LYS A 225 -13.66 -4.22 -9.83
CA LYS A 225 -14.77 -5.12 -9.48
C LYS A 225 -14.88 -6.29 -10.46
N ASP A 226 -14.80 -6.03 -11.76
CA ASP A 226 -14.83 -7.06 -12.82
C ASP A 226 -13.64 -8.02 -12.70
N ALA A 227 -12.50 -7.56 -12.19
CA ALA A 227 -11.32 -8.37 -11.87
C ALA A 227 -11.43 -9.10 -10.51
N GLY A 228 -12.59 -9.06 -9.84
CA GLY A 228 -12.86 -9.75 -8.58
C GLY A 228 -12.36 -9.02 -7.34
N PHE A 229 -12.04 -7.73 -7.44
CA PHE A 229 -11.61 -6.93 -6.28
C PHE A 229 -12.80 -6.46 -5.45
N ASP A 230 -12.74 -6.71 -4.14
CA ASP A 230 -13.73 -6.23 -3.14
C ASP A 230 -13.02 -5.81 -1.83
N GLY A 231 -11.90 -5.12 -1.96
CA GLY A 231 -11.06 -4.68 -0.85
C GLY A 231 -11.21 -3.20 -0.51
N ALA A 232 -10.23 -2.68 0.24
CA ALA A 232 -10.14 -1.27 0.59
C ALA A 232 -9.59 -0.43 -0.57
N ALA A 233 -10.26 0.68 -0.85
CA ALA A 233 -9.85 1.73 -1.79
C ALA A 233 -9.35 2.92 -0.97
N LEU A 234 -8.04 3.00 -0.77
CA LEU A 234 -7.40 3.92 0.16
C LEU A 234 -6.89 5.15 -0.58
N ILE A 235 -7.31 6.33 -0.15
CA ILE A 235 -6.80 7.60 -0.65
C ILE A 235 -5.36 7.78 -0.16
N GLU A 236 -4.43 7.96 -1.09
CA GLU A 236 -3.03 8.23 -0.80
C GLU A 236 -2.50 9.37 -1.68
N VAL A 237 -2.37 10.54 -1.06
CA VAL A 237 -1.84 11.78 -1.65
C VAL A 237 -0.72 12.33 -0.76
N TYR A 238 -0.03 13.36 -1.22
CA TYR A 238 0.94 14.04 -0.36
C TYR A 238 0.26 15.10 0.51
N ALA A 239 0.86 15.40 1.67
CA ALA A 239 0.36 16.40 2.62
C ALA A 239 0.08 17.78 1.99
N ASN A 240 0.80 18.15 0.92
CA ASN A 240 0.66 19.41 0.22
C ASN A 240 -0.36 19.38 -0.95
N ASP A 241 -1.04 18.27 -1.18
CA ASP A 241 -2.00 18.12 -2.29
C ASP A 241 -3.44 18.50 -1.88
N TYR A 242 -3.65 18.87 -0.61
CA TYR A 242 -4.93 19.34 -0.07
C TYR A 242 -4.72 20.36 1.07
N GLY A 243 -5.79 21.09 1.42
CA GLY A 243 -5.74 22.12 2.46
C GLY A 243 -6.23 21.65 3.83
N ASP A 244 -7.51 21.37 3.95
CA ASP A 244 -8.21 21.04 5.20
C ASP A 244 -8.47 19.51 5.26
N TYR A 245 -8.38 18.91 6.46
CA TYR A 245 -8.63 17.48 6.64
C TYR A 245 -10.04 17.03 6.20
N ARG A 246 -11.04 17.92 6.27
CA ARG A 246 -12.40 17.64 5.76
C ARG A 246 -12.43 17.36 4.25
N GLU A 247 -11.40 17.75 3.51
CA GLU A 247 -11.26 17.40 2.09
C GLU A 247 -11.01 15.90 1.89
N LEU A 248 -10.28 15.27 2.83
CA LEU A 248 -10.11 13.81 2.84
C LEU A 248 -11.47 13.11 3.02
N ARG A 249 -12.33 13.63 3.91
CA ARG A 249 -13.67 13.06 4.08
C ARG A 249 -14.50 13.20 2.80
N ARG A 250 -14.52 14.39 2.17
CA ARG A 250 -15.22 14.61 0.89
C ARG A 250 -14.73 13.66 -0.22
N ALA A 251 -13.42 13.42 -0.27
CA ALA A 251 -12.87 12.46 -1.22
C ALA A 251 -13.29 11.01 -0.94
N CYS A 252 -13.41 10.61 0.35
CA CYS A 252 -14.01 9.33 0.72
C CYS A 252 -15.48 9.26 0.30
N ASP A 253 -16.28 10.30 0.57
CA ASP A 253 -17.68 10.35 0.18
C ASP A 253 -17.85 10.19 -1.34
N TYR A 254 -17.02 10.88 -2.13
CA TYR A 254 -17.01 10.76 -3.59
C TYR A 254 -16.71 9.32 -4.05
N ILE A 255 -15.72 8.66 -3.46
CA ILE A 255 -15.41 7.26 -3.78
C ILE A 255 -16.53 6.31 -3.32
N ASP A 256 -17.10 6.53 -2.14
CA ASP A 256 -18.25 5.74 -1.62
C ASP A 256 -19.47 5.84 -2.53
N GLU A 257 -19.77 7.05 -3.08
CA GLU A 257 -20.85 7.25 -4.05
C GLU A 257 -20.65 6.42 -5.33
N ILE A 258 -19.42 6.38 -5.84
CA ILE A 258 -19.08 5.56 -7.01
C ILE A 258 -19.21 4.08 -6.67
N ILE A 259 -18.67 3.63 -5.53
CA ILE A 259 -18.78 2.23 -5.08
C ILE A 259 -20.23 1.81 -5.00
N TYR A 260 -21.11 2.67 -4.42
CA TYR A 260 -22.55 2.41 -4.33
C TYR A 260 -23.22 2.32 -5.71
N LYS A 261 -22.84 3.20 -6.64
CA LYS A 261 -23.40 3.26 -8.00
C LYS A 261 -23.04 2.03 -8.84
N ILE A 262 -21.84 1.48 -8.66
CA ILE A 262 -21.41 0.29 -9.41
C ILE A 262 -21.88 -1.02 -8.77
N GLY A 263 -22.54 -0.98 -7.62
CA GLY A 263 -23.19 -2.11 -6.94
C GLY A 263 -22.27 -2.89 -6.08
#